data_38f8b54904e267f4bb9c9c1436b9a893
#
_entry.id   38f8b54904e267f4bb9c9c1436b9a893
#
_cell.length_a   1.000
_cell.length_b   1.000
_cell.length_c   1.000
_cell.angle_alpha   90.00
_cell.angle_beta   90.00
_cell.angle_gamma   90.00
#
_symmetry.space_group_name_H-M   'P 1'
#
loop_
_entity.id
_entity.type
_entity.pdbx_description
1 polymer ?
#
loop_
_entity_poly.entity_id
_entity_poly.type
_entity_poly.pdbx_seq_one_letter_code
_entity_poly.pdbx_strand_id
1 'polypeptide(L)'
;DVYKRNLVEMNLRQIKQGNIQFPVLMQDTLMSLNICPTQYDTYLGLGFYENNMFSLTGKHIGSRYYYEYPYRDKQEKEVKNRLRGMAYQGTLSSNKSLNRFVFAIGSAPIFSLYSVNKDNIDKSFEFVGGYPEYKTEDTGTTRSAPMSVANKMAFIKAYATEKYVYLLYSGNSYKEVGVKAFNGKIIYQLAWDATPICKFVLDFPIMNFCVSDSDDTIYALMDKEEVELVKYS
;
A
#
# COMPACT_ATOMS: atom_id res chain seq x y z
N ASP A 1 -2.24 -16.46 8.93
CA ASP A 1 -3.50 -17.21 9.00
C ASP A 1 -4.68 -16.23 8.88
N VAL A 2 -5.30 -16.20 7.71
CA VAL A 2 -6.39 -15.26 7.38
C VAL A 2 -7.60 -15.43 8.32
N TYR A 3 -7.85 -16.65 8.77
CA TYR A 3 -8.97 -16.94 9.67
C TYR A 3 -8.69 -16.57 11.12
N LYS A 4 -7.45 -16.74 11.58
CA LYS A 4 -7.04 -16.42 12.95
C LYS A 4 -6.46 -15.01 13.07
N ARG A 5 -6.16 -14.35 11.92
CA ARG A 5 -5.56 -13.02 11.88
C ARG A 5 -4.29 -12.91 12.72
N ASN A 6 -3.47 -13.94 12.65
CA ASN A 6 -2.20 -13.96 13.34
C ASN A 6 -1.12 -13.35 12.46
N LEU A 7 -0.37 -12.40 13.00
CA LEU A 7 0.93 -12.02 12.49
C LEU A 7 1.94 -13.07 12.97
N VAL A 8 2.64 -13.69 12.04
CA VAL A 8 3.64 -14.71 12.36
C VAL A 8 5.02 -14.29 11.85
N GLU A 9 6.05 -14.66 12.57
CA GLU A 9 7.41 -14.51 12.10
C GLU A 9 7.84 -15.72 11.28
N MET A 10 8.61 -15.51 10.22
CA MET A 10 9.14 -16.56 9.39
C MET A 10 10.65 -16.38 9.23
N ASN A 11 11.42 -17.31 9.79
CA ASN A 11 12.86 -17.31 9.62
C ASN A 11 13.26 -18.14 8.40
N LEU A 12 13.59 -17.46 7.30
CA LEU A 12 13.91 -18.10 6.02
C LEU A 12 15.13 -19.03 6.08
N ARG A 13 16.11 -18.77 6.97
CA ARG A 13 17.28 -19.66 7.15
C ARG A 13 16.87 -20.97 7.81
N GLN A 14 16.03 -20.92 8.83
CA GLN A 14 15.51 -22.11 9.49
C GLN A 14 14.61 -22.94 8.57
N ILE A 15 13.79 -22.28 7.74
CA ILE A 15 12.96 -22.96 6.74
C ILE A 15 13.83 -23.70 5.72
N LYS A 16 14.89 -23.09 5.20
CA LYS A 16 15.85 -23.74 4.31
C LYS A 16 16.55 -24.96 4.93
N GLN A 17 16.64 -25.02 6.26
CA GLN A 17 17.18 -26.13 7.03
C GLN A 17 16.12 -27.18 7.40
N GLY A 18 14.88 -27.02 6.94
CA GLY A 18 13.77 -27.94 7.23
C GLY A 18 13.06 -27.68 8.57
N ASN A 19 13.47 -26.63 9.30
CA ASN A 19 12.82 -26.24 10.55
C ASN A 19 11.71 -25.22 10.26
N ILE A 20 10.47 -25.71 10.21
CA ILE A 20 9.29 -24.91 9.85
C ILE A 20 8.55 -24.54 11.14
N GLN A 21 8.85 -23.37 11.70
CA GLN A 21 8.14 -22.80 12.85
C GLN A 21 7.63 -21.42 12.49
N PHE A 22 6.39 -21.13 12.87
CA PHE A 22 5.72 -19.84 12.66
C PHE A 22 5.24 -19.28 14.00
N PRO A 23 6.14 -18.75 14.84
CA PRO A 23 5.73 -18.15 16.11
C PRO A 23 4.77 -16.99 15.85
N VAL A 24 3.69 -16.96 16.62
CA VAL A 24 2.71 -15.87 16.55
C VAL A 24 3.27 -14.69 17.33
N LEU A 25 3.51 -13.59 16.62
CA LEU A 25 3.97 -12.33 17.20
C LEU A 25 2.82 -11.55 17.83
N MET A 26 1.69 -11.50 17.11
CA MET A 26 0.52 -10.73 17.49
C MET A 26 -0.72 -11.30 16.81
N GLN A 27 -1.86 -11.21 17.48
CA GLN A 27 -3.16 -11.38 16.85
C GLN A 27 -3.72 -10.01 16.44
N ASP A 28 -3.99 -9.82 15.15
CA ASP A 28 -4.58 -8.59 14.65
C ASP A 28 -6.10 -8.60 14.87
N THR A 29 -6.53 -8.02 15.96
CA THR A 29 -7.96 -7.84 16.28
C THR A 29 -8.59 -6.66 15.54
N LEU A 30 -7.79 -5.81 14.90
CA LEU A 30 -8.22 -4.56 14.27
C LEU A 30 -8.63 -4.74 12.80
N MET A 31 -8.38 -5.93 12.22
CA MET A 31 -8.71 -6.25 10.83
C MET A 31 -7.96 -5.37 9.81
N SER A 32 -6.66 -5.24 10.00
CA SER A 32 -5.80 -4.52 9.07
C SER A 32 -5.77 -5.22 7.70
N LEU A 33 -5.76 -4.43 6.64
CA LEU A 33 -5.60 -4.91 5.25
C LEU A 33 -4.14 -5.19 4.92
N ASN A 34 -3.24 -4.40 5.51
CA ASN A 34 -1.80 -4.54 5.39
C ASN A 34 -1.16 -4.21 6.73
N ILE A 35 -0.08 -4.91 7.07
CA ILE A 35 0.69 -4.68 8.31
C ILE A 35 2.17 -4.65 7.94
N CYS A 36 2.86 -3.61 8.38
CA CYS A 36 4.31 -3.47 8.28
C CYS A 36 4.93 -3.38 9.68
N PRO A 37 6.03 -4.11 9.99
CA PRO A 37 6.78 -3.89 11.20
C PRO A 37 7.43 -2.50 11.18
N THR A 38 7.70 -1.95 12.36
CA THR A 38 8.51 -0.75 12.53
C THR A 38 9.80 -1.08 13.30
N GLN A 39 10.76 -0.18 13.29
CA GLN A 39 12.02 -0.36 14.05
C GLN A 39 11.85 -0.29 15.58
N TYR A 40 10.64 -0.04 16.09
CA TYR A 40 10.35 0.20 17.51
C TYR A 40 9.54 -0.94 18.16
N ASP A 41 9.60 -2.15 17.65
CA ASP A 41 8.78 -3.30 18.09
C ASP A 41 7.27 -2.99 18.07
N THR A 42 6.86 -2.16 17.12
CA THR A 42 5.46 -1.84 16.83
C THR A 42 5.13 -2.24 15.40
N TYR A 43 3.83 -2.26 15.08
CA TYR A 43 3.31 -2.62 13.77
C TYR A 43 2.41 -1.51 13.26
N LEU A 44 2.71 -1.03 12.07
CA LEU A 44 1.86 -0.10 11.34
C LEU A 44 0.83 -0.90 10.54
N GLY A 45 -0.44 -0.78 10.91
CA GLY A 45 -1.57 -1.36 10.20
C GLY A 45 -2.25 -0.33 9.30
N LEU A 46 -2.55 -0.71 8.07
CA LEU A 46 -3.46 0.00 7.16
C LEU A 46 -4.79 -0.74 7.18
N GLY A 47 -5.91 -0.06 7.41
CA GLY A 47 -7.22 -0.73 7.52
C GLY A 47 -8.41 0.21 7.40
N PHE A 48 -9.60 -0.36 7.37
CA PHE A 48 -10.86 0.37 7.38
C PHE A 48 -11.34 0.61 8.83
N TYR A 49 -10.51 1.31 9.61
CA TYR A 49 -10.88 1.69 10.98
C TYR A 49 -11.98 2.73 10.95
N GLU A 50 -12.70 2.88 12.05
CA GLU A 50 -13.91 3.71 12.07
C GLU A 50 -13.63 5.15 11.62
N ASN A 51 -12.62 5.79 12.18
CA ASN A 51 -12.28 7.19 11.91
C ASN A 51 -10.88 7.39 11.34
N ASN A 52 -10.10 6.32 11.14
CA ASN A 52 -8.69 6.42 10.78
C ASN A 52 -8.32 5.40 9.69
N MET A 53 -7.21 5.64 9.01
CA MET A 53 -6.65 4.71 8.04
C MET A 53 -5.48 3.90 8.57
N PHE A 54 -4.74 4.42 9.56
CA PHE A 54 -3.63 3.73 10.17
C PHE A 54 -3.87 3.39 11.63
N SER A 55 -3.35 2.25 12.05
CA SER A 55 -3.11 1.90 13.45
C SER A 55 -1.62 1.71 13.70
N LEU A 56 -1.12 2.17 14.83
CA LEU A 56 0.20 1.82 15.34
C LEU A 56 0.00 1.00 16.60
N THR A 57 0.40 -0.27 16.56
CA THR A 57 0.11 -1.23 17.63
C THR A 57 1.39 -1.87 18.14
N GLY A 58 1.54 -2.00 19.44
CA GLY A 58 2.67 -2.66 20.08
C GLY A 58 2.38 -2.97 21.54
N LYS A 59 3.16 -3.89 22.13
CA LYS A 59 2.97 -4.35 23.52
C LYS A 59 2.99 -3.21 24.53
N HIS A 60 3.82 -2.20 24.29
CA HIS A 60 4.04 -1.10 25.24
C HIS A 60 3.15 0.12 25.01
N ILE A 61 2.54 0.24 23.83
CA ILE A 61 1.75 1.43 23.46
C ILE A 61 0.25 1.12 23.29
N GLY A 62 -0.13 -0.17 23.28
CA GLY A 62 -1.47 -0.58 22.88
C GLY A 62 -1.71 -0.28 21.40
N SER A 63 -2.91 0.19 21.06
CA SER A 63 -3.27 0.59 19.70
C SER A 63 -3.60 2.08 19.66
N ARG A 64 -2.93 2.81 18.78
CA ARG A 64 -3.19 4.23 18.49
C ARG A 64 -3.57 4.38 17.04
N TYR A 65 -4.41 5.36 16.71
CA TYR A 65 -4.97 5.55 15.39
C TYR A 65 -4.58 6.90 14.81
N TYR A 66 -4.28 6.92 13.50
CA TYR A 66 -3.75 8.09 12.83
C TYR A 66 -4.41 8.28 11.49
N TYR A 67 -4.60 9.53 11.11
CA TYR A 67 -5.10 10.01 9.84
C TYR A 67 -6.41 9.38 9.40
N GLU A 68 -7.24 10.14 8.76
CA GLU A 68 -8.40 9.66 8.02
C GLU A 68 -8.05 9.45 6.54
N TYR A 69 -8.85 8.67 5.83
CA TYR A 69 -8.71 8.56 4.39
C TYR A 69 -8.95 9.91 3.71
N PRO A 70 -8.28 10.19 2.57
CA PRO A 70 -8.48 11.42 1.82
C PRO A 70 -9.95 11.65 1.48
N TYR A 71 -10.28 12.90 1.22
CA TYR A 71 -11.58 13.33 0.73
C TYR A 71 -11.40 14.52 -0.22
N ARG A 72 -12.28 14.65 -1.21
CA ARG A 72 -12.26 15.69 -2.23
C ARG A 72 -12.69 17.04 -1.69
N ASP A 73 -13.79 17.01 -0.92
CA ASP A 73 -14.48 18.20 -0.43
C ASP A 73 -15.21 17.94 0.89
N LYS A 74 -15.89 18.97 1.39
CA LYS A 74 -16.65 18.89 2.65
C LYS A 74 -17.79 17.85 2.59
N GLN A 75 -18.43 17.67 1.44
CA GLN A 75 -19.51 16.72 1.28
C GLN A 75 -18.98 15.28 1.37
N GLU A 76 -17.86 14.97 0.72
CA GLU A 76 -17.22 13.66 0.81
C GLU A 76 -16.65 13.42 2.21
N LYS A 77 -16.24 14.46 2.95
CA LYS A 77 -15.79 14.34 4.34
C LYS A 77 -16.86 13.76 5.25
N GLU A 78 -18.13 14.05 5.01
CA GLU A 78 -19.28 13.49 5.77
C GLU A 78 -19.49 11.99 5.50
N VAL A 79 -18.94 11.43 4.43
CA VAL A 79 -18.95 9.99 4.20
C VAL A 79 -18.08 9.32 5.28
N LYS A 80 -18.61 8.27 5.91
CA LYS A 80 -17.88 7.51 6.94
C LYS A 80 -16.49 7.12 6.44
N ASN A 81 -15.46 7.38 7.23
CA ASN A 81 -14.05 7.10 6.88
C ASN A 81 -13.84 5.67 6.37
N ARG A 82 -14.52 4.70 6.96
CA ARG A 82 -14.46 3.30 6.52
C ARG A 82 -14.94 3.09 5.08
N LEU A 83 -15.99 3.78 4.65
CA LEU A 83 -16.51 3.71 3.28
C LEU A 83 -15.57 4.42 2.31
N ARG A 84 -15.03 5.59 2.68
CA ARG A 84 -13.97 6.24 1.92
C ARG A 84 -12.78 5.31 1.73
N GLY A 85 -12.35 4.63 2.80
CA GLY A 85 -11.26 3.67 2.73
C GLY A 85 -11.45 2.58 1.68
N MET A 86 -12.69 2.11 1.48
CA MET A 86 -13.00 1.13 0.43
C MET A 86 -12.77 1.68 -0.97
N ALA A 87 -13.00 2.99 -1.21
CA ALA A 87 -12.74 3.65 -2.48
C ALA A 87 -11.28 4.07 -2.66
N TYR A 88 -10.59 4.39 -1.55
CA TYR A 88 -9.20 4.86 -1.53
C TYR A 88 -8.19 3.76 -1.15
N GLN A 89 -8.47 2.50 -1.53
CA GLN A 89 -7.55 1.39 -1.29
C GLN A 89 -6.21 1.61 -1.99
N GLY A 90 -5.14 1.18 -1.33
CA GLY A 90 -3.80 1.36 -1.85
C GLY A 90 -2.80 0.37 -1.27
N THR A 91 -1.54 0.62 -1.55
CA THR A 91 -0.41 -0.18 -1.10
C THR A 91 0.42 0.60 -0.10
N LEU A 92 0.89 -0.12 0.93
CA LEU A 92 1.80 0.37 1.96
C LEU A 92 3.15 -0.33 1.79
N SER A 93 4.24 0.42 1.82
CA SER A 93 5.60 -0.13 1.79
C SER A 93 6.52 0.65 2.72
N SER A 94 7.45 -0.04 3.36
CA SER A 94 8.44 0.55 4.26
C SER A 94 9.83 0.55 3.64
N ASN A 95 10.70 1.49 4.06
CA ASN A 95 12.12 1.40 3.83
C ASN A 95 12.74 0.25 4.64
N LYS A 96 14.00 -0.10 4.36
CA LYS A 96 14.71 -1.20 5.02
C LYS A 96 14.90 -0.96 6.53
N SER A 97 15.12 0.29 6.94
CA SER A 97 15.23 0.69 8.35
C SER A 97 13.89 0.71 9.10
N LEU A 98 12.76 0.44 8.44
CA LEU A 98 11.41 0.34 9.00
C LEU A 98 10.96 1.59 9.78
N ASN A 99 11.41 2.76 9.35
CA ASN A 99 11.07 4.05 9.98
C ASN A 99 10.41 5.05 9.04
N ARG A 100 10.41 4.77 7.73
CA ARG A 100 9.71 5.57 6.70
C ARG A 100 8.79 4.68 5.88
N PHE A 101 7.64 5.22 5.52
CA PHE A 101 6.58 4.49 4.85
C PHE A 101 6.00 5.32 3.72
N VAL A 102 5.65 4.66 2.63
CA VAL A 102 4.85 5.22 1.55
C VAL A 102 3.50 4.52 1.52
N PHE A 103 2.43 5.31 1.44
CA PHE A 103 1.09 4.85 1.12
C PHE A 103 0.69 5.44 -0.23
N ALA A 104 0.29 4.60 -1.17
CA ALA A 104 -0.10 5.01 -2.51
C ALA A 104 -1.43 4.37 -2.91
N ILE A 105 -2.34 5.19 -3.45
CA ILE A 105 -3.72 4.80 -3.75
C ILE A 105 -3.82 4.30 -5.18
N GLY A 106 -4.48 3.14 -5.35
CA GLY A 106 -4.63 2.51 -6.66
C GLY A 106 -5.68 3.18 -7.56
N SER A 107 -6.76 3.69 -6.98
CA SER A 107 -7.92 4.25 -7.68
C SER A 107 -7.78 5.73 -8.06
N ALA A 108 -6.75 6.40 -7.57
CA ALA A 108 -6.51 7.83 -7.80
C ALA A 108 -5.01 8.14 -7.68
N PRO A 109 -4.49 9.17 -8.37
CA PRO A 109 -3.09 9.56 -8.28
C PRO A 109 -2.81 10.32 -6.97
N ILE A 110 -2.87 9.58 -5.86
CA ILE A 110 -2.59 10.09 -4.50
C ILE A 110 -1.53 9.21 -3.87
N PHE A 111 -0.50 9.81 -3.30
CA PHE A 111 0.43 9.12 -2.43
C PHE A 111 0.89 10.02 -1.30
N SER A 112 1.28 9.42 -0.18
CA SER A 112 1.78 10.13 0.99
C SER A 112 2.99 9.42 1.57
N LEU A 113 3.92 10.21 2.11
CA LEU A 113 5.12 9.76 2.78
C LEU A 113 5.01 10.02 4.28
N TYR A 114 5.45 9.05 5.07
CA TYR A 114 5.35 9.08 6.52
C TYR A 114 6.67 8.66 7.15
N SER A 115 6.94 9.21 8.32
CA SER A 115 7.92 8.68 9.26
C SER A 115 7.21 8.13 10.48
N VAL A 116 7.73 7.04 11.06
CA VAL A 116 7.25 6.49 12.32
C VAL A 116 8.31 6.75 13.37
N ASN A 117 7.90 7.44 14.42
CA ASN A 117 8.63 7.56 15.68
C ASN A 117 8.08 6.53 16.66
N LYS A 118 8.70 6.38 17.81
CA LYS A 118 8.40 5.33 18.80
C LYS A 118 6.90 5.05 18.99
N ASP A 119 6.09 6.09 19.04
CA ASP A 119 4.66 6.00 19.34
C ASP A 119 3.80 7.00 18.54
N ASN A 120 4.36 7.54 17.46
CA ASN A 120 3.70 8.51 16.58
C ASN A 120 4.01 8.25 15.11
N ILE A 121 3.10 8.71 14.24
CA ILE A 121 3.24 8.70 12.79
C ILE A 121 3.14 10.15 12.31
N ASP A 122 4.16 10.63 11.61
CA ASP A 122 4.23 11.96 11.05
C ASP A 122 4.16 11.91 9.52
N LYS A 123 3.20 12.64 8.92
CA LYS A 123 3.11 12.79 7.47
C LYS A 123 4.12 13.84 7.03
N SER A 124 5.10 13.46 6.22
CA SER A 124 6.12 14.37 5.69
C SER A 124 5.74 14.97 4.34
N PHE A 125 4.92 14.26 3.54
CA PHE A 125 4.51 14.71 2.22
C PHE A 125 3.19 14.08 1.80
N GLU A 126 2.43 14.79 0.95
CA GLU A 126 1.25 14.28 0.27
C GLU A 126 1.14 14.88 -1.13
N PHE A 127 0.91 14.02 -2.11
CA PHE A 127 0.56 14.39 -3.48
C PHE A 127 -0.87 14.00 -3.76
N VAL A 128 -1.65 14.94 -4.32
CA VAL A 128 -3.04 14.72 -4.74
C VAL A 128 -3.20 15.21 -6.17
N GLY A 129 -3.18 14.30 -7.13
CA GLY A 129 -3.38 14.60 -8.56
C GLY A 129 -4.82 14.43 -9.04
N GLY A 130 -5.72 13.96 -8.17
CA GLY A 130 -7.13 13.73 -8.48
C GLY A 130 -7.79 12.81 -7.47
N TYR A 131 -9.10 12.60 -7.61
CA TYR A 131 -9.90 11.79 -6.69
C TYR A 131 -10.68 10.72 -7.46
N PRO A 132 -10.96 9.55 -6.84
CA PRO A 132 -11.76 8.52 -7.49
C PRO A 132 -13.24 8.90 -7.50
N GLU A 133 -13.95 8.46 -8.54
CA GLU A 133 -15.40 8.48 -8.59
C GLU A 133 -15.94 7.17 -8.02
N TYR A 134 -16.81 7.25 -7.02
CA TYR A 134 -17.42 6.09 -6.36
C TYR A 134 -18.81 6.44 -5.81
N LYS A 135 -19.58 5.41 -5.49
CA LYS A 135 -20.83 5.54 -4.76
C LYS A 135 -20.71 4.80 -3.44
N THR A 136 -21.45 5.21 -2.43
CA THR A 136 -21.46 4.52 -1.14
C THR A 136 -22.81 3.88 -0.89
N GLU A 137 -22.80 2.66 -0.35
CA GLU A 137 -23.96 1.95 0.14
C GLU A 137 -23.69 1.48 1.57
N ASP A 138 -24.58 1.84 2.49
CA ASP A 138 -24.56 1.35 3.87
C ASP A 138 -26.00 1.02 4.28
N THR A 139 -26.33 -0.26 4.24
CA THR A 139 -27.64 -0.78 4.65
C THR A 139 -27.65 -1.26 6.11
N GLY A 140 -26.56 -1.03 6.85
CA GLY A 140 -26.34 -1.57 8.19
C GLY A 140 -25.79 -3.00 8.17
N THR A 141 -26.27 -3.85 7.27
CA THR A 141 -25.78 -5.23 7.08
C THR A 141 -24.70 -5.33 5.99
N THR A 142 -24.87 -4.57 4.91
CA THR A 142 -23.93 -4.53 3.78
C THR A 142 -23.32 -3.14 3.68
N ARG A 143 -22.00 -3.08 3.51
CA ARG A 143 -21.24 -1.84 3.27
C ARG A 143 -20.39 -2.00 2.05
N SER A 144 -20.52 -1.08 1.11
CA SER A 144 -19.72 -1.07 -0.12
C SER A 144 -19.45 0.35 -0.58
N ALA A 145 -18.38 0.50 -1.36
CA ALA A 145 -18.04 1.73 -2.05
C ALA A 145 -17.58 1.38 -3.49
N PRO A 146 -18.52 0.90 -4.36
CA PRO A 146 -18.18 0.53 -5.71
C PRO A 146 -17.65 1.73 -6.49
N MET A 147 -16.47 1.55 -7.07
CA MET A 147 -15.81 2.55 -7.89
C MET A 147 -16.37 2.57 -9.31
N SER A 148 -16.34 3.72 -9.97
CA SER A 148 -16.63 3.84 -11.38
C SER A 148 -15.62 3.03 -12.20
N VAL A 149 -16.08 2.25 -13.17
CA VAL A 149 -15.23 1.53 -14.13
C VAL A 149 -14.43 2.48 -15.04
N ALA A 150 -14.80 3.76 -15.08
CA ALA A 150 -14.11 4.80 -15.82
C ALA A 150 -12.94 5.43 -15.03
N ASN A 151 -12.80 5.14 -13.73
CA ASN A 151 -11.64 5.60 -12.95
C ASN A 151 -10.36 5.09 -13.60
N LYS A 152 -9.41 5.99 -13.79
CA LYS A 152 -8.06 5.61 -14.18
C LYS A 152 -7.31 5.07 -12.98
N MET A 153 -6.87 3.84 -13.08
CA MET A 153 -5.99 3.25 -12.06
C MET A 153 -4.67 4.01 -12.05
N ALA A 154 -4.23 4.37 -10.87
CA ALA A 154 -3.02 5.17 -10.69
C ALA A 154 -1.86 4.32 -10.16
N PHE A 155 -1.64 4.29 -8.86
CA PHE A 155 -0.49 3.61 -8.26
C PHE A 155 -0.83 2.18 -7.88
N ILE A 156 -0.59 1.25 -8.80
CA ILE A 156 -0.92 -0.18 -8.63
C ILE A 156 -0.09 -0.80 -7.51
N LYS A 157 1.17 -0.37 -7.38
CA LYS A 157 2.09 -0.83 -6.37
C LYS A 157 3.03 0.28 -5.94
N ALA A 158 3.29 0.38 -4.65
CA ALA A 158 4.43 1.10 -4.09
C ALA A 158 5.47 0.12 -3.58
N TYR A 159 6.73 0.43 -3.79
CA TYR A 159 7.88 -0.26 -3.21
C TYR A 159 8.86 0.79 -2.67
N ALA A 160 9.48 0.49 -1.54
CA ALA A 160 10.40 1.43 -0.91
C ALA A 160 11.72 0.74 -0.59
N THR A 161 12.82 1.43 -0.88
CA THR A 161 14.17 1.08 -0.45
C THR A 161 14.64 2.06 0.63
N GLU A 162 15.87 1.93 1.08
CA GLU A 162 16.42 2.89 2.03
C GLU A 162 16.54 4.30 1.43
N LYS A 163 16.81 4.40 0.13
CA LYS A 163 17.06 5.68 -0.55
C LYS A 163 15.84 6.24 -1.27
N TYR A 164 15.00 5.37 -1.85
CA TYR A 164 13.99 5.77 -2.82
C TYR A 164 12.62 5.14 -2.57
N VAL A 165 11.63 5.80 -3.13
CA VAL A 165 10.26 5.32 -3.26
C VAL A 165 9.99 5.06 -4.73
N TYR A 166 9.39 3.91 -5.05
CA TYR A 166 9.02 3.51 -6.41
C TYR A 166 7.52 3.31 -6.48
N LEU A 167 6.89 3.93 -7.49
CA LEU A 167 5.44 3.90 -7.69
C LEU A 167 5.14 3.35 -9.09
N LEU A 168 4.55 2.17 -9.17
CA LEU A 168 4.07 1.58 -10.41
C LEU A 168 2.75 2.23 -10.82
N TYR A 169 2.72 2.88 -11.95
CA TYR A 169 1.59 3.63 -12.45
C TYR A 169 0.97 2.97 -13.69
N SER A 170 -0.37 2.86 -13.72
CA SER A 170 -1.13 2.35 -14.85
C SER A 170 -1.60 3.46 -15.81
N GLY A 171 -2.45 4.36 -15.35
CA GLY A 171 -3.09 5.39 -16.16
C GLY A 171 -4.26 4.90 -17.00
N ASN A 172 -4.61 3.60 -16.97
CA ASN A 172 -5.71 3.00 -17.71
C ASN A 172 -6.94 2.80 -16.81
N SER A 173 -8.13 2.76 -17.40
CA SER A 173 -9.36 2.43 -16.70
C SER A 173 -9.83 1.00 -17.03
N TYR A 174 -10.64 0.42 -16.13
CA TYR A 174 -11.27 -0.87 -16.39
C TYR A 174 -12.18 -0.80 -17.62
N LYS A 175 -12.83 0.34 -17.86
CA LYS A 175 -13.68 0.58 -19.04
C LYS A 175 -12.88 0.49 -20.36
N GLU A 176 -11.61 0.92 -20.37
CA GLU A 176 -10.77 0.95 -21.58
C GLU A 176 -10.13 -0.43 -21.87
N VAL A 177 -9.61 -1.09 -20.83
CA VAL A 177 -8.74 -2.27 -21.01
C VAL A 177 -9.11 -3.47 -20.12
N GLY A 178 -10.24 -3.42 -19.41
CA GLY A 178 -10.68 -4.47 -18.49
C GLY A 178 -9.69 -4.67 -17.34
N VAL A 179 -9.45 -5.93 -16.97
CA VAL A 179 -8.53 -6.29 -15.85
C VAL A 179 -7.09 -5.83 -16.07
N LYS A 180 -6.67 -5.57 -17.31
CA LYS A 180 -5.33 -5.03 -17.62
C LYS A 180 -5.12 -3.60 -17.08
N ALA A 181 -6.17 -2.93 -16.64
CA ALA A 181 -6.07 -1.65 -15.94
C ALA A 181 -5.26 -1.76 -14.61
N PHE A 182 -5.21 -2.96 -14.03
CA PHE A 182 -4.42 -3.25 -12.82
C PHE A 182 -2.95 -3.56 -13.10
N ASN A 183 -2.49 -3.44 -14.34
CA ASN A 183 -1.09 -3.56 -14.73
C ASN A 183 -0.51 -2.17 -15.02
N GLY A 184 0.72 -1.93 -14.59
CA GLY A 184 1.42 -0.66 -14.82
C GLY A 184 2.56 -0.79 -15.83
N LYS A 185 2.83 0.27 -16.57
CA LYS A 185 3.94 0.35 -17.54
C LYS A 185 4.96 1.41 -17.16
N ILE A 186 4.67 2.22 -16.17
CA ILE A 186 5.53 3.33 -15.74
C ILE A 186 5.89 3.12 -14.28
N ILE A 187 7.17 3.22 -13.94
CA ILE A 187 7.63 3.29 -12.56
C ILE A 187 8.23 4.67 -12.34
N TYR A 188 7.67 5.43 -11.40
CA TYR A 188 8.27 6.67 -10.91
C TYR A 188 9.17 6.35 -9.74
N GLN A 189 10.40 6.86 -9.77
CA GLN A 189 11.36 6.83 -8.68
C GLN A 189 11.45 8.22 -8.06
N LEU A 190 11.26 8.29 -6.75
CA LEU A 190 11.28 9.52 -5.97
C LEU A 190 12.26 9.37 -4.80
N ALA A 191 12.88 10.47 -4.38
CA ALA A 191 13.52 10.52 -3.08
C ALA A 191 12.47 10.60 -1.95
N TRP A 192 12.88 10.41 -0.70
CA TRP A 192 11.98 10.44 0.45
C TRP A 192 11.45 11.85 0.82
N ASP A 193 11.91 12.88 0.17
CA ASP A 193 11.34 14.24 0.20
C ASP A 193 10.38 14.50 -0.96
N ALA A 194 10.03 13.43 -1.70
CA ALA A 194 9.21 13.42 -2.91
C ALA A 194 9.86 14.09 -4.14
N THR A 195 11.15 14.44 -4.10
CA THR A 195 11.87 14.91 -5.28
C THR A 195 11.88 13.83 -6.37
N PRO A 196 11.39 14.09 -7.60
CA PRO A 196 11.42 13.14 -8.69
C PRO A 196 12.88 12.86 -9.12
N ILE A 197 13.24 11.59 -9.20
CA ILE A 197 14.58 11.14 -9.61
C ILE A 197 14.55 10.61 -11.05
N CYS A 198 13.67 9.63 -11.32
CA CYS A 198 13.61 8.97 -12.60
C CYS A 198 12.18 8.50 -12.92
N LYS A 199 11.94 8.32 -14.22
CA LYS A 199 10.74 7.68 -14.77
C LYS A 199 11.20 6.54 -15.68
N PHE A 200 10.95 5.31 -15.24
CA PHE A 200 11.17 4.13 -16.07
C PHE A 200 9.91 3.86 -16.90
N VAL A 201 10.07 3.66 -18.19
CA VAL A 201 9.01 3.20 -19.09
C VAL A 201 9.37 1.79 -19.51
N LEU A 202 8.58 0.83 -19.03
CA LEU A 202 8.82 -0.59 -19.28
C LEU A 202 8.34 -0.99 -20.68
N ASP A 203 8.96 -2.02 -21.27
CA ASP A 203 8.58 -2.54 -22.58
C ASP A 203 7.16 -3.15 -22.52
N PHE A 204 6.82 -3.82 -21.41
CA PHE A 204 5.54 -4.46 -21.16
C PHE A 204 4.94 -4.03 -19.83
N PRO A 205 3.58 -4.01 -19.71
CA PRO A 205 2.93 -3.81 -18.42
C PRO A 205 3.23 -4.95 -17.44
N ILE A 206 3.40 -4.59 -16.18
CA ILE A 206 3.69 -5.53 -15.08
C ILE A 206 2.62 -5.43 -13.99
N MET A 207 2.40 -6.54 -13.27
CA MET A 207 1.43 -6.63 -12.17
C MET A 207 2.05 -6.19 -10.84
N ASN A 208 3.31 -6.51 -10.63
CA ASN A 208 4.00 -6.29 -9.37
C ASN A 208 5.50 -6.20 -9.60
N PHE A 209 6.24 -5.60 -8.66
CA PHE A 209 7.69 -5.51 -8.72
C PHE A 209 8.31 -5.38 -7.33
N CYS A 210 9.60 -5.61 -7.26
CA CYS A 210 10.47 -5.23 -6.16
C CYS A 210 11.80 -4.71 -6.73
N VAL A 211 12.56 -4.02 -5.88
CA VAL A 211 13.85 -3.43 -6.24
C VAL A 211 14.94 -4.02 -5.34
N SER A 212 16.13 -4.23 -5.88
CA SER A 212 17.28 -4.68 -5.11
C SER A 212 17.67 -3.68 -4.03
N ASP A 213 18.34 -4.14 -2.99
CA ASP A 213 18.87 -3.28 -1.91
C ASP A 213 19.84 -2.20 -2.41
N SER A 214 20.50 -2.44 -3.55
CA SER A 214 21.44 -1.52 -4.23
C SER A 214 20.75 -0.50 -5.12
N ASP A 215 19.44 -0.61 -5.34
CA ASP A 215 18.64 0.21 -6.25
C ASP A 215 19.02 0.12 -7.75
N ASP A 216 19.76 -0.92 -8.16
CA ASP A 216 20.28 -1.11 -9.51
C ASP A 216 19.49 -2.12 -10.35
N THR A 217 18.57 -2.85 -9.71
CA THR A 217 17.83 -3.93 -10.36
C THR A 217 16.36 -3.91 -9.95
N ILE A 218 15.48 -3.98 -10.93
CA ILE A 218 14.04 -4.18 -10.74
C ILE A 218 13.68 -5.62 -11.14
N TYR A 219 13.06 -6.36 -10.24
CA TYR A 219 12.43 -7.65 -10.53
C TYR A 219 10.93 -7.44 -10.65
N ALA A 220 10.31 -7.94 -11.71
CA ALA A 220 8.91 -7.68 -11.99
C ALA A 220 8.16 -8.93 -12.42
N LEU A 221 6.87 -9.00 -12.10
CA LEU A 221 5.95 -10.02 -12.59
C LEU A 221 5.17 -9.44 -13.78
N MET A 222 5.41 -10.04 -14.94
CA MET A 222 4.78 -9.66 -16.21
C MET A 222 3.59 -10.58 -16.49
N ASP A 223 2.46 -9.96 -16.87
CA ASP A 223 1.23 -10.65 -17.26
C ASP A 223 1.23 -10.88 -18.79
N LYS A 224 1.69 -12.05 -19.19
CA LYS A 224 1.58 -12.56 -20.57
C LYS A 224 0.59 -13.73 -20.61
N GLU A 225 0.78 -14.69 -21.51
CA GLU A 225 0.02 -15.96 -21.52
C GLU A 225 0.23 -16.73 -20.22
N GLU A 226 1.47 -16.70 -19.71
CA GLU A 226 1.85 -17.14 -18.36
C GLU A 226 2.54 -16.01 -17.64
N VAL A 227 2.49 -16.03 -16.30
CA VAL A 227 3.17 -15.03 -15.47
C VAL A 227 4.68 -15.26 -15.54
N GLU A 228 5.41 -14.28 -16.02
CA GLU A 228 6.88 -14.33 -16.14
C GLU A 228 7.55 -13.44 -15.09
N LEU A 229 8.61 -13.94 -14.46
CA LEU A 229 9.52 -13.14 -13.66
C LEU A 229 10.60 -12.55 -14.59
N VAL A 230 10.67 -11.23 -14.67
CA VAL A 230 11.62 -10.49 -15.49
C VAL A 230 12.54 -9.64 -14.63
N LYS A 231 13.74 -9.36 -15.17
CA LYS A 231 14.76 -8.53 -14.52
C LYS A 231 15.12 -7.37 -15.46
N TYR A 232 15.12 -6.16 -14.90
CA TYR A 232 15.64 -4.93 -15.53
C TYR A 232 16.85 -4.45 -14.73
N SER A 233 17.94 -4.11 -15.43
CA SER A 233 19.22 -3.64 -14.84
C SER A 233 19.68 -2.39 -15.53
#